data_0e2510d472ca8bdd02da6af3b69d24f0
#
_entry.id   0e2510d472ca8bdd02da6af3b69d24f0
#
_cell.length_a   1.000
_cell.length_b   1.000
_cell.length_c   1.000
_cell.angle_alpha   90.00
_cell.angle_beta   90.00
_cell.angle_gamma   90.00
#
_symmetry.space_group_name_H-M   'P 1'
#
loop_
_entity.id
_entity.type
_entity.pdbx_description
1 polymer ?
#
loop_
_entity_poly.entity_id
_entity_poly.type
_entity_poly.pdbx_seq_one_letter_code
_entity_poly.pdbx_strand_id
1 'polypeptide(L)'
;MRWLRGEFTTKTDARTALGVRRIIDDENFYDSLKLLAAFCVKAGYAGLLVNLDEMVVLSHRLPSARARQSNYEAILTMLNDCLQGVVKNLGFILAGTDEFLEDQRRGLYSYEALRSRLAQNRFAGQGVKDFSGPVIRLQTMSPEDLYVLLENIRHVHAFGDPSKHLLPDEALKAVLKKASETLGADYYKTPRDTIRYFVGLLNVIEQNPGRSWQSFLGAGIIAKSNNVVSTEEEIAKGVPPPKDMEDNLETLKN
;
A
#
# COMPACT_ATOMS: atom_id res chain seq x y z
N MET A 1 25.65 7.94 0.86
CA MET A 1 24.27 7.78 0.33
C MET A 1 24.20 6.93 -0.94
N ARG A 2 25.03 7.15 -1.99
CA ARG A 2 25.03 6.36 -3.23
C ARG A 2 25.18 4.85 -3.02
N TRP A 3 26.04 4.42 -2.10
CA TRP A 3 26.24 3.01 -1.79
C TRP A 3 24.96 2.39 -1.18
N LEU A 4 24.32 3.07 -0.24
CA LEU A 4 23.08 2.60 0.39
C LEU A 4 21.89 2.53 -0.59
N ARG A 5 21.96 3.27 -1.69
CA ARG A 5 20.94 3.23 -2.76
C ARG A 5 21.21 2.16 -3.81
N GLY A 6 22.29 1.38 -3.67
CA GLY A 6 22.68 0.39 -4.68
C GLY A 6 23.13 1.01 -6.01
N GLU A 7 23.56 2.27 -6.03
CA GLU A 7 23.94 2.97 -7.26
C GLU A 7 25.32 2.57 -7.82
N PHE A 8 26.08 1.75 -7.11
CA PHE A 8 27.34 1.23 -7.62
C PHE A 8 27.12 -0.10 -8.32
N THR A 9 27.43 -0.15 -9.60
CA THR A 9 27.30 -1.36 -10.43
C THR A 9 28.55 -2.24 -10.37
N THR A 10 29.71 -1.68 -9.99
CA THR A 10 30.95 -2.44 -9.86
C THR A 10 31.59 -2.27 -8.48
N LYS A 11 32.24 -3.34 -8.00
CA LYS A 11 33.01 -3.32 -6.73
C LYS A 11 34.20 -2.36 -6.82
N THR A 12 34.76 -2.18 -8.01
CA THR A 12 35.90 -1.27 -8.26
C THR A 12 35.50 0.17 -8.03
N ASP A 13 34.36 0.61 -8.57
CA ASP A 13 33.86 1.98 -8.39
C ASP A 13 33.55 2.27 -6.93
N ALA A 14 32.90 1.33 -6.23
CA ALA A 14 32.62 1.45 -4.81
C ALA A 14 33.90 1.54 -3.97
N ARG A 15 34.94 0.75 -4.32
CA ARG A 15 36.24 0.81 -3.66
C ARG A 15 36.95 2.14 -3.89
N THR A 16 36.94 2.63 -5.11
CA THR A 16 37.59 3.91 -5.46
C THR A 16 36.91 5.07 -4.76
N ALA A 17 35.58 5.09 -4.72
CA ALA A 17 34.81 6.18 -4.15
C ALA A 17 34.73 6.18 -2.62
N LEU A 18 34.68 5.00 -1.98
CA LEU A 18 34.34 4.87 -0.56
C LEU A 18 35.26 3.91 0.21
N GLY A 19 36.22 3.25 -0.45
CA GLY A 19 37.06 2.23 0.18
C GLY A 19 36.35 0.89 0.49
N VAL A 20 35.07 0.76 0.13
CA VAL A 20 34.27 -0.46 0.39
C VAL A 20 34.49 -1.49 -0.72
N ARG A 21 34.51 -2.78 -0.35
CA ARG A 21 34.77 -3.88 -1.30
C ARG A 21 33.50 -4.64 -1.71
N ARG A 22 32.33 -4.18 -1.27
CA ARG A 22 31.04 -4.79 -1.59
C ARG A 22 30.09 -3.72 -2.14
N ILE A 23 29.24 -4.11 -3.04
CA ILE A 23 28.08 -3.35 -3.49
C ILE A 23 26.83 -4.03 -2.94
N ILE A 24 25.74 -3.29 -2.79
CA ILE A 24 24.44 -3.85 -2.42
C ILE A 24 23.82 -4.40 -3.71
N ASP A 25 23.50 -5.69 -3.69
CA ASP A 25 22.87 -6.45 -4.77
C ASP A 25 21.83 -7.42 -4.21
N ASP A 26 21.16 -8.17 -5.08
CA ASP A 26 20.09 -9.10 -4.71
C ASP A 26 20.56 -10.22 -3.77
N GLU A 27 21.85 -10.57 -3.79
CA GLU A 27 22.39 -11.63 -2.94
C GLU A 27 22.64 -11.16 -1.50
N ASN A 28 22.91 -9.87 -1.30
CA ASN A 28 23.32 -9.34 0.00
C ASN A 28 22.44 -8.21 0.56
N PHE A 29 21.31 -7.87 -0.10
CA PHE A 29 20.45 -6.79 0.37
C PHE A 29 19.94 -7.01 1.80
N TYR A 30 19.60 -8.24 2.16
CA TYR A 30 19.09 -8.56 3.49
C TYR A 30 20.17 -8.41 4.57
N ASP A 31 21.40 -8.84 4.30
CA ASP A 31 22.53 -8.60 5.20
C ASP A 31 22.85 -7.11 5.33
N SER A 32 22.66 -6.36 4.26
CA SER A 32 22.80 -4.90 4.28
C SER A 32 21.73 -4.23 5.16
N LEU A 33 20.49 -4.74 5.18
CA LEU A 33 19.46 -4.27 6.11
C LEU A 33 19.80 -4.59 7.56
N LYS A 34 20.34 -5.79 7.86
CA LYS A 34 20.81 -6.14 9.21
C LYS A 34 21.94 -5.19 9.67
N LEU A 35 22.87 -4.89 8.77
CA LEU A 35 23.95 -3.94 9.06
C LEU A 35 23.43 -2.53 9.33
N LEU A 36 22.45 -2.08 8.52
CA LEU A 36 21.80 -0.78 8.71
C LEU A 36 21.04 -0.71 10.04
N ALA A 37 20.34 -1.77 10.42
CA ALA A 37 19.68 -1.86 11.73
C ALA A 37 20.68 -1.74 12.87
N ALA A 38 21.82 -2.45 12.79
CA ALA A 38 22.89 -2.33 13.77
C ALA A 38 23.49 -0.92 13.82
N PHE A 39 23.62 -0.26 12.69
CA PHE A 39 24.06 1.14 12.61
C PHE A 39 23.04 2.09 13.27
N CYS A 40 21.75 1.92 13.03
CA CYS A 40 20.70 2.69 13.68
C CYS A 40 20.78 2.59 15.20
N VAL A 41 21.00 1.39 15.74
CA VAL A 41 21.15 1.20 17.19
C VAL A 41 22.40 1.93 17.71
N LYS A 42 23.53 1.87 17.01
CA LYS A 42 24.75 2.62 17.38
C LYS A 42 24.56 4.13 17.29
N ALA A 43 23.67 4.60 16.44
CA ALA A 43 23.29 6.00 16.31
C ALA A 43 22.26 6.45 17.38
N GLY A 44 21.85 5.57 18.30
CA GLY A 44 20.94 5.89 19.40
C GLY A 44 19.45 5.63 19.12
N TYR A 45 19.11 5.00 18.00
CA TYR A 45 17.75 4.56 17.69
C TYR A 45 17.45 3.17 18.27
N ALA A 46 16.17 2.85 18.44
CA ALA A 46 15.75 1.53 18.93
C ALA A 46 15.99 0.40 17.90
N GLY A 47 16.04 0.73 16.61
CA GLY A 47 16.24 -0.22 15.53
C GLY A 47 15.77 0.34 14.18
N LEU A 48 15.52 -0.57 13.23
CA LEU A 48 15.04 -0.29 11.89
C LEU A 48 13.73 -1.04 11.65
N LEU A 49 12.69 -0.33 11.21
CA LEU A 49 11.44 -0.90 10.74
C LEU A 49 11.34 -0.69 9.22
N VAL A 50 11.25 -1.78 8.48
CA VAL A 50 11.14 -1.77 7.01
C VAL A 50 9.69 -2.03 6.62
N ASN A 51 9.07 -1.09 5.92
CA ASN A 51 7.73 -1.22 5.40
C ASN A 51 7.79 -1.55 3.90
N LEU A 52 7.20 -2.69 3.51
CA LEU A 52 7.06 -3.12 2.13
C LEU A 52 5.58 -3.12 1.78
N ASP A 53 5.19 -2.19 0.93
CA ASP A 53 3.80 -2.04 0.46
C ASP A 53 3.62 -2.65 -0.93
N GLU A 54 2.37 -2.81 -1.34
CA GLU A 54 1.97 -3.39 -2.64
C GLU A 54 2.59 -4.78 -2.92
N MET A 55 2.64 -5.63 -1.91
CA MET A 55 3.27 -6.95 -2.02
C MET A 55 2.59 -7.87 -3.07
N VAL A 56 1.40 -7.52 -3.54
CA VAL A 56 0.72 -8.20 -4.66
C VAL A 56 1.59 -8.21 -5.94
N VAL A 57 2.50 -7.25 -6.09
CA VAL A 57 3.46 -7.21 -7.20
C VAL A 57 4.30 -8.49 -7.26
N LEU A 58 4.73 -9.03 -6.11
CA LEU A 58 5.54 -10.24 -6.06
C LEU A 58 4.77 -11.50 -6.48
N SER A 59 3.47 -11.53 -6.26
CA SER A 59 2.64 -12.69 -6.62
C SER A 59 2.12 -12.64 -8.06
N HIS A 60 1.66 -11.48 -8.53
CA HIS A 60 0.89 -11.37 -9.76
C HIS A 60 1.62 -10.69 -10.91
N ARG A 61 2.62 -9.82 -10.62
CA ARG A 61 3.33 -9.07 -11.67
C ARG A 61 4.69 -9.67 -12.07
N LEU A 62 5.25 -10.59 -11.29
CA LEU A 62 6.49 -11.24 -11.68
C LEU A 62 6.28 -12.21 -12.84
N PRO A 63 7.09 -12.11 -13.90
CA PRO A 63 6.89 -12.87 -15.14
C PRO A 63 7.12 -14.37 -14.98
N SER A 64 7.99 -14.78 -14.05
CA SER A 64 8.36 -16.19 -13.89
C SER A 64 8.02 -16.74 -12.51
N ALA A 65 7.63 -18.02 -12.48
CA ALA A 65 7.41 -18.76 -11.24
C ALA A 65 8.70 -18.86 -10.41
N ARG A 66 9.87 -18.96 -11.07
CA ARG A 66 11.17 -19.03 -10.42
C ARG A 66 11.49 -17.72 -9.66
N ALA A 67 11.28 -16.57 -10.30
CA ALA A 67 11.50 -15.27 -9.64
C ALA A 67 10.57 -15.10 -8.43
N ARG A 68 9.31 -15.53 -8.56
CA ARG A 68 8.34 -15.52 -7.47
C ARG A 68 8.78 -16.40 -6.31
N GLN A 69 9.23 -17.63 -6.62
CA GLN A 69 9.74 -18.58 -5.64
C GLN A 69 10.94 -18.02 -4.87
N SER A 70 11.93 -17.43 -5.54
CA SER A 70 13.10 -16.82 -4.90
C SER A 70 12.71 -15.69 -3.94
N ASN A 71 11.72 -14.86 -4.31
CA ASN A 71 11.21 -13.83 -3.41
C ASN A 71 10.50 -14.43 -2.18
N TYR A 72 9.77 -15.53 -2.34
CA TYR A 72 9.12 -16.21 -1.21
C TYR A 72 10.12 -16.87 -0.27
N GLU A 73 11.22 -17.38 -0.78
CA GLU A 73 12.34 -17.88 0.02
C GLU A 73 13.00 -16.75 0.82
N ALA A 74 13.16 -15.57 0.22
CA ALA A 74 13.67 -14.40 0.92
C ALA A 74 12.72 -13.95 2.04
N ILE A 75 11.41 -13.88 1.77
CA ILE A 75 10.39 -13.57 2.78
C ILE A 75 10.40 -14.61 3.91
N LEU A 76 10.50 -15.89 3.58
CA LEU A 76 10.58 -16.97 4.57
C LEU A 76 11.81 -16.81 5.47
N THR A 77 12.95 -16.45 4.90
CA THR A 77 14.19 -16.21 5.66
C THR A 77 14.01 -15.03 6.61
N MET A 78 13.48 -13.90 6.13
CA MET A 78 13.20 -12.72 6.97
C MET A 78 12.24 -13.07 8.12
N LEU A 79 11.16 -13.79 7.80
CA LEU A 79 10.14 -14.20 8.78
C LEU A 79 10.75 -15.12 9.85
N ASN A 80 11.52 -16.13 9.44
CA ASN A 80 12.17 -17.05 10.37
C ASN A 80 13.15 -16.32 11.29
N ASP A 81 14.02 -15.48 10.73
CA ASP A 81 15.02 -14.73 11.50
C ASP A 81 14.36 -13.80 12.55
N CYS A 82 13.25 -13.15 12.18
CA CYS A 82 12.49 -12.30 13.10
C CYS A 82 11.78 -13.13 14.19
N LEU A 83 11.07 -14.20 13.81
CA LEU A 83 10.32 -15.02 14.76
C LEU A 83 11.21 -15.81 15.73
N GLN A 84 12.39 -16.23 15.28
CA GLN A 84 13.34 -16.96 16.11
C GLN A 84 14.28 -16.05 16.91
N GLY A 85 14.18 -14.73 16.74
CA GLY A 85 15.03 -13.75 17.42
C GLY A 85 16.50 -13.77 16.99
N VAL A 86 16.80 -14.35 15.83
CA VAL A 86 18.14 -14.36 15.24
C VAL A 86 18.55 -12.94 14.87
N VAL A 87 17.63 -12.15 14.35
CA VAL A 87 17.82 -10.73 14.04
C VAL A 87 17.22 -9.88 15.14
N LYS A 88 18.02 -8.95 15.66
CA LYS A 88 17.61 -7.99 16.69
C LYS A 88 17.48 -6.60 16.09
N ASN A 89 16.53 -5.83 16.61
CA ASN A 89 16.34 -4.42 16.26
C ASN A 89 16.03 -4.18 14.77
N LEU A 90 15.52 -5.19 14.06
CA LEU A 90 15.02 -5.12 12.69
C LEU A 90 13.63 -5.75 12.64
N GLY A 91 12.67 -5.02 12.11
CA GLY A 91 11.31 -5.49 11.91
C GLY A 91 10.84 -5.21 10.49
N PHE A 92 9.83 -5.96 10.05
CA PHE A 92 9.21 -5.83 8.74
C PHE A 92 7.70 -5.70 8.87
N ILE A 93 7.10 -4.80 8.10
CA ILE A 93 5.67 -4.75 7.85
C ILE A 93 5.48 -4.95 6.34
N LEU A 94 4.77 -6.00 5.98
CA LEU A 94 4.43 -6.31 4.59
C LEU A 94 2.94 -6.06 4.40
N ALA A 95 2.57 -5.13 3.54
CA ALA A 95 1.18 -4.82 3.23
C ALA A 95 0.80 -5.36 1.85
N GLY A 96 -0.36 -6.00 1.77
CA GLY A 96 -0.85 -6.60 0.53
C GLY A 96 -2.34 -6.91 0.61
N THR A 97 -2.87 -7.44 -0.48
CA THR A 97 -4.25 -7.90 -0.59
C THR A 97 -4.41 -9.34 -0.10
N ASP A 98 -5.65 -9.77 0.11
CA ASP A 98 -5.94 -11.18 0.43
C ASP A 98 -5.44 -12.13 -0.67
N GLU A 99 -5.46 -11.71 -1.93
CA GLU A 99 -4.90 -12.49 -3.04
C GLU A 99 -3.39 -12.74 -2.90
N PHE A 100 -2.64 -11.73 -2.43
CA PHE A 100 -1.21 -11.91 -2.16
C PHE A 100 -0.96 -12.99 -1.11
N LEU A 101 -1.80 -13.07 -0.10
CA LEU A 101 -1.66 -14.03 0.98
C LEU A 101 -2.23 -15.40 0.60
N GLU A 102 -3.48 -15.47 0.13
CA GLU A 102 -4.30 -16.69 0.13
C GLU A 102 -4.36 -17.43 -1.21
N ASP A 103 -4.00 -16.80 -2.32
CA ASP A 103 -4.01 -17.47 -3.63
C ASP A 103 -3.10 -18.72 -3.58
N GLN A 104 -3.73 -19.89 -3.79
CA GLN A 104 -3.05 -21.19 -3.71
C GLN A 104 -2.09 -21.43 -4.87
N ARG A 105 -2.15 -20.62 -5.95
CA ARG A 105 -1.30 -20.74 -7.12
C ARG A 105 -0.16 -19.75 -7.13
N ARG A 106 -0.41 -18.52 -6.68
CA ARG A 106 0.52 -17.40 -6.81
C ARG A 106 0.79 -16.68 -5.50
N GLY A 107 -0.12 -16.73 -4.52
CA GLY A 107 0.04 -16.08 -3.23
C GLY A 107 1.07 -16.76 -2.33
N LEU A 108 1.28 -16.21 -1.15
CA LEU A 108 2.20 -16.77 -0.16
C LEU A 108 1.81 -18.19 0.26
N TYR A 109 0.50 -18.52 0.24
CA TYR A 109 0.02 -19.87 0.55
C TYR A 109 0.31 -20.91 -0.52
N SER A 110 0.78 -20.51 -1.71
CA SER A 110 1.32 -21.43 -2.70
C SER A 110 2.63 -22.08 -2.25
N TYR A 111 3.31 -21.47 -1.27
CA TYR A 111 4.54 -21.96 -0.67
C TYR A 111 4.27 -22.51 0.73
N GLU A 112 4.29 -23.83 0.88
CA GLU A 112 3.84 -24.54 2.09
C GLU A 112 4.56 -24.08 3.37
N ALA A 113 5.85 -23.76 3.28
CA ALA A 113 6.61 -23.27 4.41
C ALA A 113 6.14 -21.89 4.92
N LEU A 114 5.68 -21.01 4.04
CA LEU A 114 5.06 -19.75 4.41
C LEU A 114 3.63 -19.96 4.89
N ARG A 115 2.86 -20.79 4.18
CA ARG A 115 1.49 -21.11 4.56
C ARG A 115 1.38 -21.59 6.01
N SER A 116 2.26 -22.52 6.43
CA SER A 116 2.26 -23.05 7.78
C SER A 116 2.56 -22.00 8.86
N ARG A 117 3.38 -20.99 8.55
CA ARG A 117 3.76 -19.91 9.49
C ARG A 117 2.80 -18.75 9.51
N LEU A 118 2.13 -18.50 8.39
CA LEU A 118 1.17 -17.41 8.23
C LEU A 118 -0.28 -17.86 8.42
N ALA A 119 -0.51 -19.13 8.71
CA ALA A 119 -1.84 -19.66 8.95
C ALA A 119 -2.50 -18.93 10.12
N GLN A 120 -3.75 -18.56 9.93
CA GLN A 120 -4.56 -17.94 10.97
C GLN A 120 -4.77 -18.89 12.15
N ASN A 121 -4.82 -18.33 13.35
CA ASN A 121 -5.17 -19.07 14.55
C ASN A 121 -6.56 -19.71 14.41
N ARG A 122 -6.66 -21.01 14.62
CA ARG A 122 -7.91 -21.77 14.48
C ARG A 122 -9.00 -21.33 15.47
N PHE A 123 -8.63 -20.66 16.55
CA PHE A 123 -9.55 -20.13 17.55
C PHE A 123 -10.00 -18.69 17.25
N ALA A 124 -9.39 -18.01 16.28
CA ALA A 124 -9.83 -16.69 15.81
C ALA A 124 -11.03 -16.86 14.86
N GLY A 125 -12.23 -17.00 15.44
CA GLY A 125 -13.50 -17.02 14.69
C GLY A 125 -13.96 -15.62 14.30
N GLN A 126 -15.11 -15.53 13.60
CA GLN A 126 -15.72 -14.25 13.23
C GLN A 126 -15.92 -13.35 14.45
N GLY A 127 -15.40 -12.12 14.37
CA GLY A 127 -15.52 -11.11 15.43
C GLY A 127 -14.49 -11.18 16.55
N VAL A 128 -13.59 -12.18 16.56
CA VAL A 128 -12.49 -12.26 17.52
C VAL A 128 -11.23 -11.65 16.92
N LYS A 129 -10.69 -10.62 17.59
CA LYS A 129 -9.42 -10.01 17.20
C LYS A 129 -8.28 -10.84 17.77
N ASP A 130 -7.40 -11.34 16.90
CA ASP A 130 -6.16 -12.01 17.30
C ASP A 130 -4.97 -11.29 16.64
N PHE A 131 -4.12 -10.69 17.46
CA PHE A 131 -2.89 -10.01 17.04
C PHE A 131 -1.64 -10.77 17.51
N SER A 132 -1.78 -12.01 17.94
CA SER A 132 -0.66 -12.84 18.38
C SER A 132 0.13 -13.45 17.22
N GLY A 133 -0.49 -13.57 16.05
CA GLY A 133 0.13 -14.10 14.84
C GLY A 133 0.82 -13.02 13.98
N PRO A 134 1.61 -13.44 12.99
CA PRO A 134 2.31 -12.53 12.09
C PRO A 134 1.38 -11.86 11.05
N VAL A 135 0.14 -12.29 10.90
CA VAL A 135 -0.84 -11.77 9.96
C VAL A 135 -1.90 -10.96 10.69
N ILE A 136 -2.00 -9.69 10.33
CA ILE A 136 -3.03 -8.77 10.83
C ILE A 136 -3.96 -8.45 9.66
N ARG A 137 -5.25 -8.79 9.79
CA ARG A 137 -6.25 -8.46 8.79
C ARG A 137 -6.91 -7.13 9.12
N LEU A 138 -6.83 -6.20 8.19
CA LEU A 138 -7.57 -4.97 8.27
C LEU A 138 -9.00 -5.23 7.79
N GLN A 139 -9.98 -4.91 8.63
CA GLN A 139 -11.39 -5.00 8.26
C GLN A 139 -11.78 -3.83 7.36
N THR A 140 -12.77 -4.05 6.50
CA THR A 140 -13.40 -2.96 5.75
C THR A 140 -14.05 -1.99 6.73
N MET A 141 -13.98 -0.69 6.41
CA MET A 141 -14.57 0.35 7.24
C MET A 141 -16.09 0.22 7.27
N SER A 142 -16.68 0.33 8.46
CA SER A 142 -18.12 0.42 8.62
C SER A 142 -18.64 1.79 8.14
N PRO A 143 -19.96 1.97 7.91
CA PRO A 143 -20.53 3.29 7.65
C PRO A 143 -20.22 4.32 8.73
N GLU A 144 -20.14 3.88 10.00
CA GLU A 144 -19.78 4.70 11.15
C GLU A 144 -18.32 5.13 11.07
N ASP A 145 -17.41 4.23 10.71
CA ASP A 145 -15.99 4.55 10.52
C ASP A 145 -15.80 5.55 9.38
N LEU A 146 -16.58 5.40 8.28
CA LEU A 146 -16.56 6.35 7.17
C LEU A 146 -17.10 7.72 7.60
N TYR A 147 -18.12 7.77 8.45
CA TYR A 147 -18.61 9.04 8.99
C TYR A 147 -17.52 9.77 9.79
N VAL A 148 -16.87 9.07 10.71
CA VAL A 148 -15.75 9.62 11.50
C VAL A 148 -14.58 10.05 10.59
N LEU A 149 -14.32 9.30 9.54
CA LEU A 149 -13.30 9.68 8.54
C LEU A 149 -13.66 10.99 7.84
N LEU A 150 -14.89 11.17 7.38
CA LEU A 150 -15.33 12.41 6.74
C LEU A 150 -15.33 13.60 7.72
N GLU A 151 -15.69 13.38 8.97
CA GLU A 151 -15.60 14.40 10.04
C GLU A 151 -14.17 14.87 10.24
N ASN A 152 -13.23 13.94 10.34
CA ASN A 152 -11.80 14.25 10.46
C ASN A 152 -11.27 15.00 9.24
N ILE A 153 -11.65 14.59 8.02
CA ILE A 153 -11.24 15.29 6.79
C ILE A 153 -11.77 16.72 6.77
N ARG A 154 -13.04 16.92 7.12
CA ARG A 154 -13.64 18.26 7.25
C ARG A 154 -12.87 19.13 8.23
N HIS A 155 -12.49 18.57 9.38
CA HIS A 155 -11.73 19.28 10.41
C HIS A 155 -10.33 19.64 9.92
N VAL A 156 -9.62 18.74 9.26
CA VAL A 156 -8.31 19.00 8.65
C VAL A 156 -8.41 20.06 7.55
N HIS A 157 -9.43 20.00 6.69
CA HIS A 157 -9.68 20.98 5.65
C HIS A 157 -9.90 22.40 6.22
N ALA A 158 -10.54 22.49 7.39
CA ALA A 158 -10.75 23.73 8.13
C ALA A 158 -9.55 24.15 9.00
N PHE A 159 -8.37 23.55 8.81
CA PHE A 159 -7.16 23.80 9.60
C PHE A 159 -7.36 23.63 11.12
N GLY A 160 -8.23 22.73 11.54
CA GLY A 160 -8.53 22.45 12.93
C GLY A 160 -9.50 23.42 13.59
N ASP A 161 -10.11 24.34 12.84
CA ASP A 161 -11.04 25.35 13.34
C ASP A 161 -12.50 24.98 13.00
N PRO A 162 -13.31 24.54 13.98
CA PRO A 162 -14.71 24.17 13.73
C PRO A 162 -15.57 25.28 13.15
N SER A 163 -15.23 26.57 13.41
CA SER A 163 -15.98 27.71 12.88
C SER A 163 -15.83 27.87 11.36
N LYS A 164 -14.81 27.22 10.77
CA LYS A 164 -14.53 27.21 9.32
C LYS A 164 -15.05 25.98 8.60
N HIS A 165 -15.82 25.13 9.28
CA HIS A 165 -16.43 23.99 8.62
C HIS A 165 -17.38 24.43 7.51
N LEU A 166 -17.06 24.05 6.27
CA LEU A 166 -17.89 24.37 5.09
C LEU A 166 -19.19 23.55 5.03
N LEU A 167 -19.24 22.42 5.71
CA LEU A 167 -20.35 21.49 5.71
C LEU A 167 -20.81 21.20 7.14
N PRO A 168 -22.13 21.24 7.43
CA PRO A 168 -22.68 20.80 8.72
C PRO A 168 -22.68 19.25 8.82
N ASP A 169 -22.91 18.71 10.02
CA ASP A 169 -22.95 17.27 10.27
C ASP A 169 -24.00 16.53 9.45
N GLU A 170 -25.14 17.18 9.20
CA GLU A 170 -26.22 16.64 8.35
C GLU A 170 -25.74 16.40 6.91
N ALA A 171 -24.84 17.25 6.41
CA ALA A 171 -24.27 17.11 5.09
C ALA A 171 -23.39 15.86 4.97
N LEU A 172 -22.64 15.51 6.02
CA LEU A 172 -21.81 14.29 6.03
C LEU A 172 -22.68 13.03 5.87
N LYS A 173 -23.81 12.98 6.60
CA LYS A 173 -24.78 11.89 6.48
C LYS A 173 -25.42 11.84 5.09
N ALA A 174 -25.74 13.00 4.52
CA ALA A 174 -26.30 13.09 3.17
C ALA A 174 -25.30 12.62 2.10
N VAL A 175 -24.00 12.97 2.25
CA VAL A 175 -22.93 12.51 1.37
C VAL A 175 -22.81 10.99 1.41
N LEU A 176 -22.77 10.39 2.59
CA LEU A 176 -22.68 8.93 2.75
C LEU A 176 -23.91 8.23 2.17
N LYS A 177 -25.10 8.74 2.46
CA LYS A 177 -26.34 8.20 1.90
C LYS A 177 -26.33 8.28 0.38
N LYS A 178 -25.96 9.41 -0.20
CA LYS A 178 -25.89 9.59 -1.65
C LYS A 178 -24.87 8.68 -2.31
N ALA A 179 -23.72 8.51 -1.68
CA ALA A 179 -22.70 7.59 -2.15
C ALA A 179 -23.21 6.14 -2.19
N SER A 180 -23.94 5.69 -1.15
CA SER A 180 -24.54 4.34 -1.12
C SER A 180 -25.61 4.14 -2.18
N GLU A 181 -26.45 5.14 -2.44
CA GLU A 181 -27.55 5.07 -3.42
C GLU A 181 -27.06 5.06 -4.87
N THR A 182 -25.98 5.81 -5.17
CA THR A 182 -25.56 6.03 -6.56
C THR A 182 -24.61 4.97 -7.08
N LEU A 183 -23.79 4.39 -6.22
CA LEU A 183 -22.69 3.52 -6.59
C LEU A 183 -22.86 2.07 -6.11
N GLY A 184 -23.97 1.81 -5.38
CA GLY A 184 -24.25 0.50 -4.81
C GLY A 184 -23.39 0.17 -3.57
N ALA A 185 -23.68 -0.98 -2.94
CA ALA A 185 -22.97 -1.42 -1.74
C ALA A 185 -21.46 -1.64 -1.96
N ASP A 186 -21.02 -1.75 -3.22
CA ASP A 186 -19.62 -1.97 -3.58
C ASP A 186 -18.75 -0.71 -3.48
N TYR A 187 -19.34 0.48 -3.50
CA TYR A 187 -18.56 1.73 -3.44
C TYR A 187 -17.90 1.99 -2.09
N TYR A 188 -18.50 1.50 -1.01
CA TYR A 188 -17.86 1.61 0.32
C TYR A 188 -16.64 0.71 0.50
N LYS A 189 -16.28 -0.06 -0.52
CA LYS A 189 -15.11 -0.97 -0.44
C LYS A 189 -13.78 -0.23 -0.43
N THR A 190 -13.73 1.01 -0.94
CA THR A 190 -12.46 1.75 -0.94
C THR A 190 -12.58 3.10 -0.23
N PRO A 191 -11.96 3.27 0.94
CA PRO A 191 -11.88 4.57 1.61
C PRO A 191 -11.32 5.68 0.71
N ARG A 192 -10.41 5.32 -0.20
CA ARG A 192 -9.77 6.23 -1.17
C ARG A 192 -10.80 6.99 -2.01
N ASP A 193 -11.79 6.29 -2.57
CA ASP A 193 -12.79 6.92 -3.44
C ASP A 193 -13.72 7.84 -2.64
N THR A 194 -14.11 7.41 -1.44
CA THR A 194 -14.91 8.23 -0.52
C THR A 194 -14.16 9.52 -0.14
N ILE A 195 -12.89 9.42 0.22
CA ILE A 195 -12.04 10.57 0.52
C ILE A 195 -11.94 11.50 -0.68
N ARG A 196 -11.64 10.95 -1.85
CA ARG A 196 -11.47 11.71 -3.09
C ARG A 196 -12.73 12.48 -3.49
N TYR A 197 -13.88 11.82 -3.39
CA TYR A 197 -15.17 12.44 -3.63
C TYR A 197 -15.43 13.58 -2.63
N PHE A 198 -15.22 13.32 -1.34
CA PHE A 198 -15.52 14.29 -0.30
C PHE A 198 -14.59 15.52 -0.33
N VAL A 199 -13.31 15.32 -0.54
CA VAL A 199 -12.35 16.42 -0.73
C VAL A 199 -12.70 17.24 -1.98
N GLY A 200 -13.09 16.58 -3.07
CA GLY A 200 -13.57 17.26 -4.27
C GLY A 200 -14.81 18.12 -4.01
N LEU A 201 -15.75 17.63 -3.21
CA LEU A 201 -16.94 18.37 -2.80
C LEU A 201 -16.58 19.60 -1.96
N LEU A 202 -15.70 19.46 -0.96
CA LEU A 202 -15.23 20.57 -0.12
C LEU A 202 -14.58 21.66 -0.98
N ASN A 203 -13.69 21.30 -1.90
CA ASN A 203 -13.02 22.24 -2.79
C ASN A 203 -14.00 23.03 -3.67
N VAL A 204 -15.03 22.35 -4.20
CA VAL A 204 -16.04 23.03 -5.03
C VAL A 204 -16.89 23.99 -4.21
N ILE A 205 -17.28 23.61 -2.99
CA ILE A 205 -18.05 24.48 -2.09
C ILE A 205 -17.23 25.73 -1.71
N GLU A 206 -15.95 25.56 -1.38
CA GLU A 206 -15.05 26.66 -1.04
C GLU A 206 -14.92 27.66 -2.20
N GLN A 207 -14.86 27.19 -3.43
CA GLN A 207 -14.75 28.04 -4.62
C GLN A 207 -16.09 28.68 -5.05
N ASN A 208 -17.21 28.29 -4.47
CA ASN A 208 -18.53 28.80 -4.81
C ASN A 208 -19.31 29.26 -3.56
N PRO A 209 -18.82 30.29 -2.86
CA PRO A 209 -19.49 30.81 -1.67
C PRO A 209 -20.86 31.34 -2.06
N GLY A 210 -21.88 30.97 -1.29
CA GLY A 210 -23.27 31.39 -1.53
C GLY A 210 -24.15 30.34 -2.25
N ARG A 211 -23.58 29.24 -2.72
CA ARG A 211 -24.36 28.07 -3.17
C ARG A 211 -24.60 27.11 -2.02
N SER A 212 -25.82 26.60 -1.92
CA SER A 212 -26.15 25.56 -0.94
C SER A 212 -25.43 24.25 -1.29
N TRP A 213 -24.88 23.56 -0.29
CA TRP A 213 -24.22 22.25 -0.47
C TRP A 213 -25.18 21.19 -1.05
N GLN A 214 -26.48 21.30 -0.79
CA GLN A 214 -27.51 20.41 -1.36
C GLN A 214 -27.53 20.50 -2.89
N SER A 215 -27.28 21.68 -3.47
CA SER A 215 -27.28 21.85 -4.93
C SER A 215 -26.18 21.04 -5.61
N PHE A 216 -25.06 20.84 -4.94
CA PHE A 216 -23.94 20.02 -5.46
C PHE A 216 -24.22 18.53 -5.33
N LEU A 217 -24.90 18.09 -4.28
CA LEU A 217 -25.32 16.69 -4.14
C LEU A 217 -26.45 16.31 -5.12
N GLY A 218 -27.35 17.25 -5.43
CA GLY A 218 -28.47 17.05 -6.36
C GLY A 218 -28.06 17.04 -7.84
N ALA A 219 -27.02 17.77 -8.21
CA ALA A 219 -26.61 17.95 -9.60
C ALA A 219 -25.91 16.71 -10.22
N GLY A 220 -25.83 15.59 -9.50
CA GLY A 220 -25.25 14.36 -10.05
C GLY A 220 -23.80 14.51 -10.52
N ILE A 221 -23.00 15.32 -9.83
CA ILE A 221 -21.56 15.44 -10.05
C ILE A 221 -20.81 14.18 -9.55
N ILE A 222 -21.47 13.06 -9.60
CA ILE A 222 -20.83 11.81 -9.86
C ILE A 222 -20.76 11.74 -11.39
N ALA A 223 -19.85 12.51 -11.99
CA ALA A 223 -19.35 12.11 -13.27
C ALA A 223 -18.98 10.64 -13.07
N LYS A 224 -19.72 9.73 -13.76
CA LYS A 224 -19.18 8.41 -14.00
C LYS A 224 -17.73 8.68 -14.36
N SER A 225 -16.81 8.27 -13.51
CA SER A 225 -15.43 8.14 -13.90
C SER A 225 -15.49 7.19 -15.08
N ASN A 226 -15.69 7.78 -16.27
CA ASN A 226 -15.54 7.06 -17.50
C ASN A 226 -14.06 6.70 -17.50
N ASN A 227 -13.80 5.46 -17.16
CA ASN A 227 -12.59 4.74 -17.47
C ASN A 227 -11.30 5.57 -17.41
N VAL A 228 -10.91 5.97 -16.21
CA VAL A 228 -9.57 5.64 -15.85
C VAL A 228 -9.71 4.28 -15.15
N VAL A 229 -9.85 3.23 -15.94
CA VAL A 229 -9.37 1.92 -15.56
C VAL A 229 -7.97 2.22 -15.06
N SER A 230 -7.77 2.09 -13.77
CA SER A 230 -6.45 2.30 -13.21
C SER A 230 -5.55 1.39 -14.03
N THR A 231 -4.44 1.90 -14.52
CA THR A 231 -3.41 1.13 -15.23
C THR A 231 -3.11 -0.19 -14.48
N GLU A 232 -3.43 -0.23 -13.21
CA GLU A 232 -3.34 -1.37 -12.30
C GLU A 232 -4.35 -2.50 -12.62
N GLU A 233 -5.61 -2.21 -12.99
CA GLU A 233 -6.57 -3.25 -13.36
C GLU A 233 -6.36 -3.81 -14.77
N GLU A 234 -5.86 -2.99 -15.70
CA GLU A 234 -5.51 -3.47 -17.04
C GLU A 234 -4.25 -4.35 -17.01
N ILE A 235 -3.25 -4.00 -16.19
CA ILE A 235 -2.05 -4.82 -15.98
C ILE A 235 -2.41 -6.13 -15.26
N ALA A 236 -3.37 -6.11 -14.33
CA ALA A 236 -3.87 -7.32 -13.67
C ALA A 236 -4.61 -8.27 -14.63
N LYS A 237 -5.21 -7.75 -15.71
CA LYS A 237 -5.90 -8.54 -16.74
C LYS A 237 -4.97 -9.07 -17.85
N GLY A 238 -3.66 -8.82 -17.78
CA GLY A 238 -2.68 -9.34 -18.74
C GLY A 238 -2.78 -8.73 -20.14
N VAL A 239 -3.34 -7.53 -20.28
CA VAL A 239 -3.37 -6.80 -21.55
C VAL A 239 -1.95 -6.30 -21.84
N PRO A 240 -1.36 -6.62 -23.01
CA PRO A 240 -0.04 -6.12 -23.37
C PRO A 240 -0.07 -4.58 -23.51
N PRO A 241 1.02 -3.88 -23.17
CA PRO A 241 1.09 -2.43 -23.31
C PRO A 241 0.83 -2.02 -24.76
N PRO A 242 0.24 -0.84 -25.00
CA PRO A 242 -0.01 -0.34 -26.34
C PRO A 242 1.31 -0.27 -27.13
N LYS A 243 1.27 -0.67 -28.40
CA LYS A 243 2.45 -0.77 -29.30
C LYS A 243 3.24 0.54 -29.47
N ASP A 244 2.66 1.66 -29.12
CA ASP A 244 3.25 2.99 -29.27
C ASP A 244 4.38 3.28 -28.24
N MET A 245 4.60 2.40 -27.27
CA MET A 245 5.71 2.53 -26.31
C MET A 245 7.00 1.83 -26.77
N GLU A 246 6.94 0.87 -27.68
CA GLU A 246 8.14 0.19 -28.19
C GLU A 246 8.92 1.07 -29.17
N ASP A 247 8.23 1.88 -29.98
CA ASP A 247 8.88 2.77 -30.97
C ASP A 247 9.67 3.94 -30.35
N ASN A 248 9.35 4.34 -29.11
CA ASN A 248 10.07 5.42 -28.41
C ASN A 248 11.35 4.98 -27.69
N LEU A 249 11.57 3.68 -27.51
CA LEU A 249 12.78 3.16 -26.85
C LEU A 249 13.92 2.89 -27.84
N GLU A 250 13.64 2.73 -29.13
CA GLU A 250 14.68 2.59 -30.15
C GLU A 250 15.29 3.92 -30.59
N THR A 251 14.57 5.03 -30.46
CA THR A 251 15.06 6.38 -30.80
C THR A 251 15.99 6.99 -29.76
N LEU A 252 16.15 6.38 -28.58
CA LEU A 252 17.07 6.87 -27.53
C LEU A 252 18.41 6.12 -27.50
N LYS A 253 18.66 5.23 -28.46
CA LYS A 253 19.91 4.43 -28.56
C LYS A 253 20.83 4.81 -29.72
N ASN A 254 20.56 5.94 -30.41
CA ASN A 254 21.47 6.51 -31.44
C ASN A 254 22.01 7.87 -31.00
#